data_1c8bab782018c3ea04df5712694a8ee8
#
_entry.id   1c8bab782018c3ea04df5712694a8ee8
#
_cell.length_a   1.000
_cell.length_b   1.000
_cell.length_c   1.000
_cell.angle_alpha   90.00
_cell.angle_beta   90.00
_cell.angle_gamma   90.00
#
_symmetry.space_group_name_H-M   'P 1'
#
loop_
_entity.id
_entity.type
_entity.pdbx_description
1 polymer ?
#
loop_
_entity_poly.entity_id
_entity_poly.type
_entity_poly.pdbx_seq_one_letter_code
_entity_poly.pdbx_strand_id
1 'polypeptide(L)'
;MSVGRDSLERIRDDVVVCRLCPRLVEWRERVAREKVARFANQEYWGRPVPGWGDPDAAIVILGLAPAADGGNRTGRIFTGDRSGDFLFASLHRTGFANQPTSVSLDDGLRLRDVYIAAVNRCAPPANKPTPEERDRCLPYLVREIAVLRDLRVIVALGAFAWDGALRALAALGHVVKPRPRFGHLAEASVGPFTVLGCFHPSQQNTFTGKLTTQMLDAVFDRARELAGR
;
A
#
# COMPACT_ATOMS: atom_id res chain seq x y z
N MET A 1 -5.05 22.55 -24.99
CA MET A 1 -5.67 21.40 -24.32
C MET A 1 -5.52 21.62 -22.83
N SER A 2 -6.63 21.81 -22.09
CA SER A 2 -6.61 21.95 -20.64
C SER A 2 -6.05 20.67 -20.05
N VAL A 3 -4.88 20.70 -19.42
CA VAL A 3 -4.38 19.61 -18.59
C VAL A 3 -5.29 19.59 -17.36
N GLY A 4 -6.34 18.77 -17.43
CA GLY A 4 -7.26 18.57 -16.31
C GLY A 4 -6.45 18.21 -15.07
N ARG A 5 -6.79 18.84 -13.92
CA ARG A 5 -6.20 18.52 -12.62
C ARG A 5 -6.22 17.01 -12.40
N ASP A 6 -5.12 16.43 -11.93
CA ASP A 6 -5.03 15.00 -11.61
C ASP A 6 -6.02 14.64 -10.48
N SER A 7 -6.51 13.39 -10.46
CA SER A 7 -7.43 12.89 -9.43
C SER A 7 -7.13 11.42 -9.12
N LEU A 8 -7.59 10.92 -7.97
CA LEU A 8 -7.44 9.51 -7.60
C LEU A 8 -8.09 8.57 -8.61
N GLU A 9 -9.25 8.95 -9.18
CA GLU A 9 -9.93 8.16 -10.22
C GLU A 9 -9.09 8.06 -11.49
N ARG A 10 -8.55 9.20 -11.95
CA ARG A 10 -7.68 9.22 -13.15
C ARG A 10 -6.41 8.41 -12.93
N ILE A 11 -5.80 8.51 -11.74
CA ILE A 11 -4.61 7.71 -11.40
C ILE A 11 -4.97 6.22 -11.38
N ARG A 12 -6.10 5.85 -10.79
CA ARG A 12 -6.62 4.47 -10.79
C ARG A 12 -6.75 3.93 -12.21
N ASP A 13 -7.37 4.69 -13.11
CA ASP A 13 -7.61 4.27 -14.50
C ASP A 13 -6.30 4.09 -15.26
N ASP A 14 -5.32 4.99 -15.06
CA ASP A 14 -3.97 4.87 -15.62
C ASP A 14 -3.21 3.65 -15.06
N VAL A 15 -3.35 3.36 -13.75
CA VAL A 15 -2.73 2.20 -13.11
C VAL A 15 -3.26 0.91 -13.70
N VAL A 16 -4.59 0.76 -13.80
CA VAL A 16 -5.24 -0.51 -14.19
C VAL A 16 -4.83 -0.98 -15.58
N VAL A 17 -4.51 -0.07 -16.50
CA VAL A 17 -4.10 -0.39 -17.88
C VAL A 17 -2.57 -0.47 -18.05
N CYS A 18 -1.79 -0.23 -17.00
CA CYS A 18 -0.32 -0.15 -17.08
C CYS A 18 0.32 -1.49 -17.46
N ARG A 19 1.30 -1.44 -18.39
CA ARG A 19 2.08 -2.60 -18.85
C ARG A 19 3.59 -2.27 -18.96
N LEU A 20 4.10 -1.30 -18.19
CA LEU A 20 5.48 -0.80 -18.29
C LEU A 20 6.57 -1.81 -17.85
N CYS A 21 6.22 -2.85 -17.10
CA CYS A 21 7.16 -3.83 -16.54
C CYS A 21 6.88 -5.23 -17.12
N PRO A 22 7.51 -5.66 -18.23
CA PRO A 22 7.18 -6.92 -18.91
C PRO A 22 7.22 -8.15 -18.00
N ARG A 23 8.25 -8.27 -17.13
CA ARG A 23 8.38 -9.37 -16.15
C ARG A 23 7.19 -9.44 -15.19
N LEU A 24 6.73 -8.28 -14.68
CA LEU A 24 5.58 -8.23 -13.76
C LEU A 24 4.26 -8.49 -14.49
N VAL A 25 4.14 -8.02 -15.73
CA VAL A 25 2.96 -8.29 -16.57
C VAL A 25 2.84 -9.79 -16.82
N GLU A 26 3.90 -10.43 -17.30
CA GLU A 26 3.93 -11.87 -17.53
C GLU A 26 3.59 -12.66 -16.25
N TRP A 27 4.24 -12.31 -15.13
CA TRP A 27 4.04 -13.01 -13.86
C TRP A 27 2.60 -12.90 -13.36
N ARG A 28 2.04 -11.68 -13.25
CA ARG A 28 0.68 -11.48 -12.71
C ARG A 28 -0.39 -12.14 -13.57
N GLU A 29 -0.22 -12.10 -14.91
CA GLU A 29 -1.15 -12.72 -15.86
C GLU A 29 -1.02 -14.24 -15.85
N ARG A 30 0.20 -14.77 -15.71
CA ARG A 30 0.42 -16.21 -15.53
C ARG A 30 -0.25 -16.72 -14.25
N VAL A 31 -0.01 -16.07 -13.10
CA VAL A 31 -0.67 -16.42 -11.84
C VAL A 31 -2.19 -16.40 -11.97
N ALA A 32 -2.75 -15.41 -12.69
CA ALA A 32 -4.19 -15.31 -12.89
C ALA A 32 -4.76 -16.44 -13.76
N ARG A 33 -3.97 -17.00 -14.69
CA ARG A 33 -4.39 -18.17 -15.50
C ARG A 33 -4.20 -19.51 -14.77
N GLU A 34 -3.03 -19.71 -14.16
CA GLU A 34 -2.65 -20.99 -13.54
C GLU A 34 -3.38 -21.22 -12.22
N LYS A 35 -3.59 -20.16 -11.43
CA LYS A 35 -4.28 -20.15 -10.14
C LYS A 35 -3.73 -21.23 -9.17
N VAL A 36 -3.96 -21.07 -7.89
CA VAL A 36 -3.72 -22.13 -6.91
C VAL A 36 -5.00 -22.92 -6.67
N ALA A 37 -4.88 -24.19 -6.30
CA ALA A 37 -6.01 -25.12 -6.16
C ALA A 37 -7.17 -24.54 -5.31
N ARG A 38 -6.86 -23.89 -4.18
CA ARG A 38 -7.87 -23.31 -3.28
C ARG A 38 -8.70 -22.18 -3.91
N PHE A 39 -8.22 -21.58 -5.01
CA PHE A 39 -8.89 -20.48 -5.71
C PHE A 39 -9.15 -20.79 -7.18
N ALA A 40 -9.09 -22.07 -7.60
CA ALA A 40 -9.25 -22.49 -8.99
C ALA A 40 -10.56 -22.01 -9.62
N ASN A 41 -11.64 -21.93 -8.83
CA ASN A 41 -12.98 -21.51 -9.29
C ASN A 41 -13.20 -19.98 -9.18
N GLN A 42 -12.21 -19.20 -8.78
CA GLN A 42 -12.33 -17.75 -8.70
C GLN A 42 -11.77 -17.07 -9.95
N GLU A 43 -12.38 -15.97 -10.35
CA GLU A 43 -11.80 -15.09 -11.34
C GLU A 43 -10.73 -14.21 -10.67
N TYR A 44 -9.53 -14.19 -11.25
CA TYR A 44 -8.47 -13.32 -10.78
C TYR A 44 -8.52 -11.99 -11.52
N TRP A 45 -8.28 -10.91 -10.78
CA TRP A 45 -8.11 -9.56 -11.34
C TRP A 45 -6.98 -9.51 -12.39
N GLY A 46 -5.79 -10.04 -12.09
CA GLY A 46 -4.67 -10.21 -13.00
C GLY A 46 -4.10 -8.92 -13.63
N ARG A 47 -4.49 -7.77 -13.12
CA ARG A 47 -4.08 -6.43 -13.59
C ARG A 47 -3.32 -5.69 -12.50
N PRO A 48 -2.68 -4.52 -12.79
CA PRO A 48 -2.16 -3.68 -11.73
C PRO A 48 -3.25 -3.29 -10.74
N VAL A 49 -2.89 -3.21 -9.47
CA VAL A 49 -3.84 -2.92 -8.40
C VAL A 49 -3.66 -1.47 -7.97
N PRO A 50 -4.68 -0.61 -8.13
CA PRO A 50 -4.62 0.79 -7.74
C PRO A 50 -4.64 0.97 -6.22
N GLY A 51 -4.29 2.17 -5.75
CA GLY A 51 -4.58 2.58 -4.39
C GLY A 51 -6.08 2.74 -4.17
N TRP A 52 -6.52 2.71 -2.91
CA TRP A 52 -7.92 2.81 -2.54
C TRP A 52 -8.08 3.28 -1.09
N GLY A 53 -9.24 3.80 -0.75
CA GLY A 53 -9.56 4.24 0.61
C GLY A 53 -10.30 5.57 0.62
N ASP A 54 -10.10 6.33 1.69
CA ASP A 54 -10.70 7.65 1.87
C ASP A 54 -9.98 8.67 0.97
N PRO A 55 -10.69 9.41 0.09
CA PRO A 55 -10.07 10.44 -0.75
C PRO A 55 -9.56 11.65 0.06
N ASP A 56 -10.08 11.87 1.26
CA ASP A 56 -9.68 12.95 2.16
C ASP A 56 -8.73 12.45 3.28
N ALA A 57 -8.05 11.32 3.04
CA ALA A 57 -7.20 10.65 4.00
C ALA A 57 -6.05 11.54 4.50
N ALA A 58 -5.91 11.63 5.82
CA ALA A 58 -4.75 12.22 6.48
C ALA A 58 -3.58 11.21 6.60
N ILE A 59 -3.85 9.92 6.43
CA ILE A 59 -2.87 8.84 6.59
C ILE A 59 -2.84 7.97 5.32
N VAL A 60 -1.65 7.77 4.75
CA VAL A 60 -1.42 6.74 3.72
C VAL A 60 -0.76 5.52 4.36
N ILE A 61 -1.32 4.34 4.15
CA ILE A 61 -0.67 3.06 4.46
C ILE A 61 -0.01 2.55 3.18
N LEU A 62 1.31 2.47 3.21
CA LEU A 62 2.11 2.10 2.05
C LEU A 62 2.70 0.69 2.21
N GLY A 63 2.32 -0.21 1.30
CA GLY A 63 2.88 -1.55 1.18
C GLY A 63 3.96 -1.67 0.11
N LEU A 64 4.52 -2.87 -0.03
CA LEU A 64 5.51 -3.20 -1.06
C LEU A 64 4.84 -3.35 -2.44
N ALA A 65 3.94 -4.32 -2.56
CA ALA A 65 3.25 -4.73 -3.78
C ALA A 65 2.04 -5.63 -3.44
N PRO A 66 1.09 -5.82 -4.36
CA PRO A 66 0.05 -6.82 -4.21
C PRO A 66 0.62 -8.23 -4.10
N ALA A 67 0.05 -9.06 -3.22
CA ALA A 67 0.36 -10.48 -3.17
C ALA A 67 -0.25 -11.21 -4.37
N ALA A 68 0.42 -12.28 -4.85
CA ALA A 68 0.02 -13.04 -6.03
C ALA A 68 -1.42 -13.60 -5.92
N ASP A 69 -1.74 -14.24 -4.78
CA ASP A 69 -3.06 -14.83 -4.50
C ASP A 69 -3.92 -13.94 -3.57
N GLY A 70 -3.45 -12.74 -3.24
CA GLY A 70 -4.16 -11.69 -2.52
C GLY A 70 -4.62 -10.59 -3.48
N GLY A 71 -3.97 -9.42 -3.45
CA GLY A 71 -4.36 -8.26 -4.27
C GLY A 71 -4.37 -8.53 -5.77
N ASN A 72 -3.47 -9.35 -6.32
CA ASN A 72 -3.50 -9.74 -7.73
C ASN A 72 -4.71 -10.62 -8.09
N ARG A 73 -5.25 -11.37 -7.11
CA ARG A 73 -6.50 -12.11 -7.28
C ARG A 73 -7.72 -11.21 -7.13
N THR A 74 -7.76 -10.39 -6.10
CA THR A 74 -8.97 -9.66 -5.68
C THR A 74 -9.12 -8.28 -6.31
N GLY A 75 -8.06 -7.69 -6.87
CA GLY A 75 -8.07 -6.32 -7.39
C GLY A 75 -7.92 -5.22 -6.32
N ARG A 76 -7.76 -5.58 -5.04
CA ARG A 76 -7.61 -4.63 -3.93
C ARG A 76 -6.39 -4.98 -3.07
N ILE A 77 -5.55 -3.98 -2.77
CA ILE A 77 -4.32 -4.15 -1.97
C ILE A 77 -4.69 -4.66 -0.57
N PHE A 78 -3.90 -5.59 -0.02
CA PHE A 78 -4.12 -6.26 1.28
C PHE A 78 -5.46 -6.99 1.41
N THR A 79 -6.03 -7.49 0.32
CA THR A 79 -7.34 -8.17 0.34
C THR A 79 -7.19 -9.64 0.00
N GLY A 80 -7.81 -10.49 0.84
CA GLY A 80 -7.86 -11.93 0.63
C GLY A 80 -6.54 -12.67 0.89
N ASP A 81 -5.69 -12.11 1.74
CA ASP A 81 -4.46 -12.76 2.22
C ASP A 81 -4.24 -12.46 3.72
N ARG A 82 -3.37 -13.24 4.35
CA ARG A 82 -3.13 -13.16 5.81
C ARG A 82 -2.53 -11.83 6.26
N SER A 83 -1.78 -11.13 5.40
CA SER A 83 -1.27 -9.80 5.74
C SER A 83 -2.41 -8.80 5.82
N GLY A 84 -3.39 -8.92 4.92
CA GLY A 84 -4.63 -8.16 4.96
C GLY A 84 -5.46 -8.46 6.20
N ASP A 85 -5.66 -9.74 6.54
CA ASP A 85 -6.41 -10.15 7.73
C ASP A 85 -5.83 -9.48 8.99
N PHE A 86 -4.50 -9.52 9.15
CA PHE A 86 -3.83 -8.91 10.30
C PHE A 86 -3.92 -7.38 10.30
N LEU A 87 -3.78 -6.75 9.13
CA LEU A 87 -3.87 -5.31 8.94
C LEU A 87 -5.27 -4.78 9.24
N PHE A 88 -6.31 -5.37 8.61
CA PHE A 88 -7.68 -4.87 8.76
C PHE A 88 -8.27 -5.13 10.13
N ALA A 89 -7.89 -6.21 10.80
CA ALA A 89 -8.24 -6.42 12.20
C ALA A 89 -7.72 -5.28 13.10
N SER A 90 -6.50 -4.78 12.85
CA SER A 90 -5.92 -3.63 13.55
C SER A 90 -6.63 -2.32 13.18
N LEU A 91 -6.84 -2.05 11.89
CA LEU A 91 -7.55 -0.85 11.43
C LEU A 91 -8.97 -0.76 11.99
N HIS A 92 -9.66 -1.89 12.14
CA HIS A 92 -10.97 -1.92 12.77
C HIS A 92 -10.89 -1.61 14.28
N ARG A 93 -9.96 -2.22 15.02
CA ARG A 93 -9.79 -1.93 16.46
C ARG A 93 -9.42 -0.48 16.73
N THR A 94 -8.61 0.09 15.83
CA THR A 94 -8.17 1.50 15.92
C THR A 94 -9.13 2.49 15.25
N GLY A 95 -10.30 2.04 14.75
CA GLY A 95 -11.37 2.89 14.24
C GLY A 95 -11.18 3.45 12.82
N PHE A 96 -10.22 2.94 12.06
CA PHE A 96 -9.95 3.34 10.67
C PHE A 96 -10.71 2.49 9.64
N ALA A 97 -11.29 1.36 10.04
CA ALA A 97 -12.09 0.50 9.16
C ALA A 97 -13.43 0.14 9.83
N ASN A 98 -14.49 0.03 9.04
CA ASN A 98 -15.83 -0.33 9.52
C ASN A 98 -15.99 -1.81 9.86
N GLN A 99 -15.07 -2.67 9.40
CA GLN A 99 -15.07 -4.11 9.63
C GLN A 99 -13.63 -4.66 9.71
N PRO A 100 -13.42 -5.81 10.41
CA PRO A 100 -12.08 -6.36 10.64
C PRO A 100 -11.54 -7.22 9.49
N THR A 101 -12.29 -7.39 8.40
CA THR A 101 -11.95 -8.29 7.29
C THR A 101 -11.94 -7.58 5.96
N SER A 102 -11.12 -8.11 5.02
CA SER A 102 -11.04 -7.63 3.64
C SER A 102 -10.91 -8.84 2.71
N VAL A 103 -12.01 -9.24 2.07
CA VAL A 103 -12.09 -10.50 1.32
C VAL A 103 -12.29 -10.31 -0.19
N SER A 104 -13.01 -9.26 -0.62
CA SER A 104 -13.30 -8.95 -2.03
C SER A 104 -13.50 -7.45 -2.23
N LEU A 105 -13.67 -7.01 -3.48
CA LEU A 105 -13.99 -5.60 -3.80
C LEU A 105 -15.35 -5.17 -3.22
N ASP A 106 -16.32 -6.08 -3.21
CA ASP A 106 -17.73 -5.80 -2.87
C ASP A 106 -18.11 -6.27 -1.46
N ASP A 107 -17.12 -6.41 -0.55
CA ASP A 107 -17.35 -6.90 0.82
C ASP A 107 -17.89 -5.84 1.81
N GLY A 108 -18.15 -4.63 1.34
CA GLY A 108 -18.68 -3.54 2.16
C GLY A 108 -17.64 -2.84 3.03
N LEU A 109 -16.35 -3.20 2.93
CA LEU A 109 -15.28 -2.55 3.67
C LEU A 109 -15.13 -1.08 3.26
N ARG A 110 -15.14 -0.20 4.24
CA ARG A 110 -14.87 1.23 4.10
C ARG A 110 -13.78 1.66 5.06
N LEU A 111 -12.90 2.53 4.58
CA LEU A 111 -11.87 3.17 5.38
C LEU A 111 -12.27 4.61 5.71
N ARG A 112 -11.77 5.10 6.83
CA ARG A 112 -11.93 6.46 7.29
C ARG A 112 -10.56 7.04 7.62
N ASP A 113 -10.26 8.24 7.12
CA ASP A 113 -8.98 8.95 7.28
C ASP A 113 -7.76 8.18 6.75
N VAL A 114 -7.94 7.07 6.04
CA VAL A 114 -6.86 6.20 5.56
C VAL A 114 -7.02 5.91 4.06
N TYR A 115 -5.91 6.05 3.33
CA TYR A 115 -5.75 5.58 1.95
C TYR A 115 -4.65 4.53 1.89
N ILE A 116 -4.88 3.42 1.20
CA ILE A 116 -3.94 2.31 1.07
C ILE A 116 -3.32 2.30 -0.32
N ALA A 117 -2.00 2.29 -0.39
CA ALA A 117 -1.24 2.21 -1.62
C ALA A 117 -0.12 1.16 -1.52
N ALA A 118 0.51 0.86 -2.65
CA ALA A 118 1.73 0.06 -2.70
C ALA A 118 2.76 0.73 -3.62
N VAL A 119 4.04 0.56 -3.33
CA VAL A 119 5.13 1.10 -4.15
C VAL A 119 5.09 0.52 -5.56
N ASN A 120 4.87 -0.80 -5.67
CA ASN A 120 4.62 -1.48 -6.94
C ASN A 120 3.15 -1.89 -7.06
N ARG A 121 2.57 -1.69 -8.24
CA ARG A 121 1.13 -1.96 -8.50
C ARG A 121 0.86 -3.37 -9.02
N CYS A 122 1.89 -4.12 -9.36
CA CYS A 122 1.81 -5.50 -9.84
C CYS A 122 2.46 -6.45 -8.85
N ALA A 123 1.89 -7.64 -8.67
CA ALA A 123 2.53 -8.71 -7.90
C ALA A 123 3.86 -9.10 -8.54
N PRO A 124 4.98 -9.08 -7.79
CA PRO A 124 6.27 -9.54 -8.32
C PRO A 124 6.52 -11.01 -7.97
N PRO A 125 7.30 -11.75 -8.78
CA PRO A 125 7.78 -13.07 -8.42
C PRO A 125 8.47 -13.06 -7.04
N ALA A 126 8.15 -14.03 -6.19
CA ALA A 126 8.68 -14.17 -4.83
C ALA A 126 8.58 -12.90 -3.95
N ASN A 127 7.61 -12.03 -4.22
CA ASN A 127 7.43 -10.73 -3.55
C ASN A 127 8.68 -9.82 -3.64
N LYS A 128 9.47 -9.93 -4.72
CA LYS A 128 10.72 -9.18 -4.92
C LYS A 128 10.67 -8.38 -6.23
N PRO A 129 10.19 -7.13 -6.21
CA PRO A 129 10.32 -6.23 -7.36
C PRO A 129 11.78 -5.81 -7.52
N THR A 130 12.19 -5.48 -8.77
CA THR A 130 13.51 -4.91 -9.01
C THR A 130 13.52 -3.39 -8.75
N PRO A 131 14.70 -2.76 -8.59
CA PRO A 131 14.81 -1.30 -8.51
C PRO A 131 14.18 -0.57 -9.71
N GLU A 132 14.38 -1.10 -10.92
CA GLU A 132 13.83 -0.52 -12.15
C GLU A 132 12.29 -0.61 -12.18
N GLU A 133 11.72 -1.71 -11.69
CA GLU A 133 10.27 -1.88 -11.58
C GLU A 133 9.67 -0.93 -10.54
N ARG A 134 10.35 -0.73 -9.41
CA ARG A 134 9.99 0.29 -8.43
C ARG A 134 10.00 1.68 -9.08
N ASP A 135 11.09 2.04 -9.74
CA ASP A 135 11.28 3.40 -10.27
C ASP A 135 10.29 3.71 -11.40
N ARG A 136 9.95 2.72 -12.24
CA ARG A 136 8.88 2.84 -13.25
C ARG A 136 7.48 2.97 -12.64
N CYS A 137 7.25 2.39 -11.47
CA CYS A 137 5.95 2.41 -10.78
C CYS A 137 5.78 3.61 -9.86
N LEU A 138 6.88 4.19 -9.37
CA LEU A 138 6.92 5.29 -8.41
C LEU A 138 6.08 6.53 -8.81
N PRO A 139 6.00 6.94 -10.10
CA PRO A 139 5.18 8.08 -10.51
C PRO A 139 3.71 8.00 -10.10
N TYR A 140 3.11 6.80 -10.02
CA TYR A 140 1.74 6.66 -9.54
C TYR A 140 1.60 7.04 -8.06
N LEU A 141 2.54 6.60 -7.21
CA LEU A 141 2.57 6.97 -5.80
C LEU A 141 2.79 8.48 -5.62
N VAL A 142 3.69 9.07 -6.41
CA VAL A 142 3.94 10.53 -6.39
C VAL A 142 2.66 11.31 -6.70
N ARG A 143 1.91 10.89 -7.73
CA ARG A 143 0.63 11.51 -8.11
C ARG A 143 -0.42 11.35 -7.00
N GLU A 144 -0.56 10.17 -6.39
CA GLU A 144 -1.50 9.94 -5.29
C GLU A 144 -1.19 10.85 -4.10
N ILE A 145 0.08 10.93 -3.67
CA ILE A 145 0.50 11.84 -2.58
C ILE A 145 0.18 13.30 -2.93
N ALA A 146 0.38 13.71 -4.17
CA ALA A 146 0.14 15.08 -4.60
C ALA A 146 -1.35 15.49 -4.61
N VAL A 147 -2.27 14.54 -4.82
CA VAL A 147 -3.72 14.83 -4.86
C VAL A 147 -4.41 14.64 -3.51
N LEU A 148 -3.81 13.90 -2.56
CA LEU A 148 -4.31 13.74 -1.19
C LEU A 148 -3.98 14.99 -0.35
N ARG A 149 -4.92 15.96 -0.32
CA ARG A 149 -4.68 17.29 0.23
C ARG A 149 -4.50 17.31 1.75
N ASP A 150 -5.17 16.41 2.45
CA ASP A 150 -5.16 16.33 3.91
C ASP A 150 -4.03 15.42 4.44
N LEU A 151 -3.26 14.80 3.54
CA LEU A 151 -2.20 13.89 3.92
C LEU A 151 -1.16 14.55 4.85
N ARG A 152 -0.87 13.87 5.95
CA ARG A 152 0.14 14.25 6.96
C ARG A 152 1.11 13.12 7.26
N VAL A 153 0.63 11.87 7.25
CA VAL A 153 1.40 10.71 7.71
C VAL A 153 1.42 9.62 6.65
N ILE A 154 2.60 9.05 6.40
CA ILE A 154 2.78 7.85 5.57
C ILE A 154 3.27 6.72 6.47
N VAL A 155 2.41 5.76 6.78
CA VAL A 155 2.77 4.52 7.49
C VAL A 155 3.39 3.54 6.50
N ALA A 156 4.70 3.35 6.58
CA ALA A 156 5.47 2.50 5.67
C ALA A 156 5.61 1.08 6.23
N LEU A 157 4.92 0.11 5.62
CA LEU A 157 4.93 -1.29 6.03
C LEU A 157 6.17 -2.01 5.45
N GLY A 158 7.27 -1.97 6.19
CA GLY A 158 8.56 -2.56 5.85
C GLY A 158 9.54 -1.61 5.16
N ALA A 159 10.81 -2.03 5.11
CA ALA A 159 11.91 -1.19 4.61
C ALA A 159 11.75 -0.77 3.14
N PHE A 160 11.13 -1.62 2.29
CA PHE A 160 10.89 -1.29 0.89
C PHE A 160 9.86 -0.16 0.74
N ALA A 161 8.78 -0.21 1.53
CA ALA A 161 7.78 0.85 1.56
C ALA A 161 8.35 2.15 2.14
N TRP A 162 9.19 2.07 3.17
CA TRP A 162 9.93 3.21 3.72
C TRP A 162 10.80 3.91 2.66
N ASP A 163 11.61 3.12 1.94
CA ASP A 163 12.42 3.64 0.82
C ASP A 163 11.55 4.27 -0.27
N GLY A 164 10.44 3.62 -0.61
CA GLY A 164 9.48 4.12 -1.59
C GLY A 164 8.84 5.44 -1.18
N ALA A 165 8.42 5.58 0.08
CA ALA A 165 7.87 6.83 0.62
C ALA A 165 8.88 7.98 0.52
N LEU A 166 10.12 7.75 0.99
CA LEU A 166 11.18 8.77 0.92
C LEU A 166 11.52 9.18 -0.51
N ARG A 167 11.50 8.25 -1.46
CA ARG A 167 11.71 8.56 -2.89
C ARG A 167 10.56 9.35 -3.50
N ALA A 168 9.32 8.99 -3.17
CA ALA A 168 8.16 9.70 -3.66
C ALA A 168 8.12 11.14 -3.14
N LEU A 169 8.41 11.33 -1.84
CA LEU A 169 8.50 12.66 -1.24
C LEU A 169 9.66 13.48 -1.82
N ALA A 170 10.80 12.85 -2.09
CA ALA A 170 11.93 13.52 -2.75
C ALA A 170 11.58 13.98 -4.18
N ALA A 171 10.80 13.18 -4.95
CA ALA A 171 10.30 13.57 -6.26
C ALA A 171 9.32 14.75 -6.20
N LEU A 172 8.65 14.96 -5.07
CA LEU A 172 7.82 16.14 -4.78
C LEU A 172 8.62 17.34 -4.22
N GLY A 173 9.95 17.23 -4.16
CA GLY A 173 10.83 18.32 -3.67
C GLY A 173 11.14 18.25 -2.17
N HIS A 174 10.65 17.25 -1.44
CA HIS A 174 10.88 17.10 -0.01
C HIS A 174 12.01 16.10 0.26
N VAL A 175 13.24 16.61 0.36
CA VAL A 175 14.45 15.79 0.60
C VAL A 175 14.87 15.91 2.06
N VAL A 176 15.18 14.78 2.72
CA VAL A 176 15.74 14.74 4.08
C VAL A 176 17.15 14.16 4.05
N LYS A 177 18.08 14.84 4.74
CA LYS A 177 19.49 14.43 4.89
C LYS A 177 19.92 14.57 6.35
N PRO A 178 20.64 13.59 6.93
CA PRO A 178 20.96 12.27 6.37
C PRO A 178 19.68 11.45 6.13
N ARG A 179 19.76 10.44 5.23
CA ARG A 179 18.60 9.57 4.93
C ARG A 179 18.19 8.80 6.20
N PRO A 180 16.91 8.91 6.65
CA PRO A 180 16.45 8.24 7.85
C PRO A 180 16.50 6.71 7.71
N ARG A 181 16.89 6.02 8.77
CA ARG A 181 16.91 4.55 8.82
C ARG A 181 15.53 4.00 9.13
N PHE A 182 15.16 2.92 8.45
CA PHE A 182 13.94 2.20 8.75
C PHE A 182 14.02 1.52 10.12
N GLY A 183 12.94 1.60 10.87
CA GLY A 183 12.70 0.86 12.12
C GLY A 183 11.20 0.80 12.41
N HIS A 184 10.78 -0.11 13.27
CA HIS A 184 9.40 -0.11 13.79
C HIS A 184 9.22 1.11 14.71
N LEU A 185 8.14 1.88 14.51
CA LEU A 185 7.89 3.18 15.13
C LEU A 185 8.98 4.24 14.89
N ALA A 186 9.90 4.01 13.92
CA ALA A 186 10.80 5.07 13.50
C ALA A 186 10.01 6.18 12.80
N GLU A 187 10.27 7.43 13.17
CA GLU A 187 9.65 8.60 12.60
C GLU A 187 10.68 9.43 11.80
N ALA A 188 10.24 9.93 10.65
CA ALA A 188 11.02 10.86 9.85
C ALA A 188 10.14 12.03 9.38
N SER A 189 10.47 13.24 9.81
CA SER A 189 9.85 14.47 9.29
C SER A 189 10.44 14.80 7.92
N VAL A 190 9.60 14.88 6.89
CA VAL A 190 9.98 15.11 5.50
C VAL A 190 9.09 16.19 4.89
N GLY A 191 9.50 17.43 4.93
CA GLY A 191 8.65 18.59 4.58
C GLY A 191 7.40 18.65 5.47
N PRO A 192 6.19 18.73 4.93
CA PRO A 192 4.95 18.75 5.72
C PRO A 192 4.48 17.36 6.16
N PHE A 193 5.22 16.30 5.82
CA PHE A 193 4.84 14.92 6.06
C PHE A 193 5.68 14.27 7.15
N THR A 194 5.10 13.29 7.84
CA THR A 194 5.83 12.34 8.69
C THR A 194 5.76 10.94 8.06
N VAL A 195 6.91 10.31 7.85
CA VAL A 195 6.98 8.90 7.50
C VAL A 195 7.16 8.09 8.78
N LEU A 196 6.21 7.18 9.06
CA LEU A 196 6.20 6.32 10.24
C LEU A 196 6.48 4.87 9.82
N GLY A 197 7.53 4.26 10.37
CA GLY A 197 7.93 2.91 10.05
C GLY A 197 7.14 1.85 10.82
N CYS A 198 6.70 0.81 10.14
CA CYS A 198 6.10 -0.37 10.74
C CYS A 198 6.72 -1.65 10.17
N PHE A 199 6.99 -2.66 10.98
CA PHE A 199 7.29 -3.99 10.45
C PHE A 199 6.14 -4.48 9.59
N HIS A 200 6.45 -5.12 8.44
CA HIS A 200 5.41 -5.60 7.53
C HIS A 200 4.56 -6.69 8.18
N PRO A 201 3.20 -6.67 8.04
CA PRO A 201 2.30 -7.67 8.62
C PRO A 201 2.32 -9.01 7.86
N SER A 202 3.51 -9.45 7.42
CA SER A 202 3.72 -10.75 6.78
C SER A 202 3.59 -11.89 7.77
N GLN A 203 3.22 -13.07 7.27
CA GLN A 203 3.16 -14.29 8.09
C GLN A 203 4.47 -14.54 8.84
N GLN A 204 5.62 -14.31 8.20
CA GLN A 204 6.93 -14.44 8.84
C GLN A 204 7.04 -13.56 10.09
N ASN A 205 6.65 -12.29 10.01
CA ASN A 205 6.77 -11.37 11.15
C ASN A 205 5.70 -11.62 12.23
N THR A 206 4.48 -12.01 11.84
CA THR A 206 3.40 -12.26 12.80
C THR A 206 3.55 -13.58 13.52
N PHE A 207 3.98 -14.65 12.83
CA PHE A 207 4.17 -15.98 13.45
C PHE A 207 5.41 -16.04 14.35
N THR A 208 6.45 -15.24 14.05
CA THR A 208 7.66 -15.17 14.90
C THR A 208 7.53 -14.17 16.05
N GLY A 209 6.40 -13.48 16.19
CA GLY A 209 6.20 -12.45 17.18
C GLY A 209 6.99 -11.16 16.94
N LYS A 210 7.66 -11.02 15.80
CA LYS A 210 8.37 -9.78 15.42
C LYS A 210 7.41 -8.61 15.25
N LEU A 211 6.17 -8.88 14.84
CA LEU A 211 5.06 -7.92 14.83
C LEU A 211 3.87 -8.56 15.55
N THR A 212 3.50 -7.99 16.69
CA THR A 212 2.31 -8.39 17.45
C THR A 212 1.12 -7.49 17.11
N THR A 213 -0.07 -7.91 17.56
CA THR A 213 -1.31 -7.13 17.43
C THR A 213 -1.16 -5.76 18.11
N GLN A 214 -0.67 -5.73 19.33
CA GLN A 214 -0.47 -4.50 20.11
C GLN A 214 0.54 -3.57 19.44
N MET A 215 1.61 -4.13 18.88
CA MET A 215 2.59 -3.32 18.15
C MET A 215 1.98 -2.65 16.92
N LEU A 216 1.11 -3.35 16.17
CA LEU A 216 0.46 -2.77 15.00
C LEU A 216 -0.59 -1.72 15.40
N ASP A 217 -1.37 -1.99 16.44
CA ASP A 217 -2.36 -1.04 16.97
C ASP A 217 -1.66 0.25 17.42
N ALA A 218 -0.53 0.15 18.14
CA ALA A 218 0.27 1.31 18.56
C ALA A 218 0.80 2.16 17.38
N VAL A 219 1.11 1.55 16.23
CA VAL A 219 1.48 2.30 15.01
C VAL A 219 0.32 3.15 14.51
N PHE A 220 -0.91 2.63 14.50
CA PHE A 220 -2.07 3.38 14.03
C PHE A 220 -2.52 4.45 15.02
N ASP A 221 -2.44 4.19 16.32
CA ASP A 221 -2.67 5.21 17.34
C ASP A 221 -1.65 6.35 17.20
N ARG A 222 -0.38 6.01 17.03
CA ARG A 222 0.66 7.02 16.78
C ARG A 222 0.45 7.79 15.48
N ALA A 223 0.04 7.11 14.40
CA ALA A 223 -0.27 7.77 13.14
C ALA A 223 -1.43 8.77 13.28
N ARG A 224 -2.46 8.45 14.10
CA ARG A 224 -3.57 9.35 14.42
C ARG A 224 -3.08 10.61 15.13
N GLU A 225 -2.26 10.46 16.16
CA GLU A 225 -1.66 11.58 16.89
C GLU A 225 -0.87 12.51 15.97
N LEU A 226 0.00 11.92 15.13
CA LEU A 226 0.83 12.67 14.16
C LEU A 226 0.00 13.37 13.08
N ALA A 227 -1.16 12.81 12.73
CA ALA A 227 -2.08 13.41 11.77
C ALA A 227 -2.98 14.50 12.40
N GLY A 228 -3.01 14.63 13.74
CA GLY A 228 -3.88 15.57 14.46
C GLY A 228 -5.37 15.20 14.36
N ARG A 229 -5.67 13.88 14.36
CA ARG A 229 -7.02 13.33 14.21
C ARG A 229 -7.52 12.66 15.48
#